data_a7788c8da14b35fc8ef7fdfd5d7d8944
#
_entry.id   a7788c8da14b35fc8ef7fdfd5d7d8944
#
_cell.length_a   1.000
_cell.length_b   1.000
_cell.length_c   1.000
_cell.angle_alpha   90.00
_cell.angle_beta   90.00
_cell.angle_gamma   90.00
#
_symmetry.space_group_name_H-M   'P 1'
#
loop_
_entity.id
_entity.type
_entity.pdbx_description
1 polymer ?
#
loop_
_entity_poly.entity_id
_entity_poly.type
_entity_poly.pdbx_seq_one_letter_code
_entity_poly.pdbx_strand_id
1 'polypeptide(L)'
;MAISATAALWFLPFVLPICLYVAFTDMKQMRITNQAVLVLTAIFVLLGLFLLPFDTYLWRLLSLVVVLVVGIVLNAAGVMGAGDAKFAAAAAPYIAWGDLRLLMVLFMATLLAAAATHRGVKYTPLRRLAPDWQSWQETKKFPMGLALGTTLGLYLILGALFGG
;
A
#
# COMPACT_ATOMS: atom_id res chain seq x y z
N MET A 1 2.15 17.81 -7.11
CA MET A 1 1.33 16.58 -7.06
C MET A 1 -0.12 17.00 -7.00
N ALA A 2 -1.05 16.15 -7.42
CA ALA A 2 -2.48 16.48 -7.42
C ALA A 2 -3.17 16.23 -6.04
N ILE A 3 -2.50 15.52 -5.12
CA ILE A 3 -2.94 15.45 -3.73
C ILE A 3 -2.57 16.75 -3.02
N SER A 4 -3.46 17.30 -2.17
CA SER A 4 -3.12 18.46 -1.36
C SER A 4 -2.15 18.10 -0.23
N ALA A 5 -1.17 18.97 0.04
CA ALA A 5 -0.21 18.79 1.11
C ALA A 5 -0.91 18.63 2.47
N THR A 6 -1.96 19.42 2.71
CA THR A 6 -2.74 19.35 3.95
C THR A 6 -3.38 17.97 4.14
N ALA A 7 -4.05 17.44 3.10
CA ALA A 7 -4.67 16.12 3.20
C ALA A 7 -3.62 15.03 3.42
N ALA A 8 -2.49 15.08 2.70
CA ALA A 8 -1.40 14.13 2.87
C ALA A 8 -0.81 14.17 4.29
N LEU A 9 -0.58 15.36 4.85
CA LEU A 9 -0.09 15.55 6.24
C LEU A 9 -1.03 14.97 7.28
N TRP A 10 -2.36 15.14 7.12
CA TRP A 10 -3.33 14.59 8.05
C TRP A 10 -3.50 13.07 7.94
N PHE A 11 -3.38 12.50 6.74
CA PHE A 11 -3.42 11.04 6.55
C PHE A 11 -2.16 10.36 7.05
N LEU A 12 -1.00 10.98 6.89
CA LEU A 12 0.32 10.37 7.11
C LEU A 12 0.49 9.71 8.49
N PRO A 13 0.18 10.38 9.64
CA PRO A 13 0.42 9.81 10.97
C PRO A 13 -0.42 8.55 11.25
N PHE A 14 -1.55 8.39 10.58
CA PHE A 14 -2.42 7.24 10.75
C PHE A 14 -2.10 6.13 9.75
N VAL A 15 -1.79 6.48 8.50
CA VAL A 15 -1.57 5.53 7.41
C VAL A 15 -0.17 4.92 7.45
N LEU A 16 0.85 5.72 7.80
CA LEU A 16 2.23 5.25 7.81
C LEU A 16 2.46 4.06 8.76
N PRO A 17 1.94 4.06 10.01
CA PRO A 17 2.04 2.89 10.89
C PRO A 17 1.39 1.64 10.30
N ILE A 18 0.25 1.79 9.59
CA ILE A 18 -0.43 0.67 8.94
C ILE A 18 0.41 0.13 7.79
N CYS A 19 1.01 1.00 6.97
CA CYS A 19 1.92 0.61 5.90
C CYS A 19 3.12 -0.20 6.44
N LEU A 20 3.73 0.25 7.53
CA LEU A 20 4.82 -0.45 8.20
C LEU A 20 4.36 -1.80 8.77
N TYR A 21 3.19 -1.84 9.41
CA TYR A 21 2.60 -3.05 9.93
C TYR A 21 2.33 -4.08 8.82
N VAL A 22 1.76 -3.64 7.70
CA VAL A 22 1.48 -4.51 6.53
C VAL A 22 2.79 -5.03 5.94
N ALA A 23 3.78 -4.17 5.74
CA ALA A 23 5.10 -4.59 5.27
C ALA A 23 5.73 -5.65 6.19
N PHE A 24 5.65 -5.43 7.51
CA PHE A 24 6.17 -6.36 8.51
C PHE A 24 5.41 -7.70 8.53
N THR A 25 4.08 -7.68 8.55
CA THR A 25 3.27 -8.91 8.60
C THR A 25 3.41 -9.72 7.32
N ASP A 26 3.52 -9.05 6.17
CA ASP A 26 3.71 -9.74 4.91
C ASP A 26 5.10 -10.38 4.81
N MET A 27 6.15 -9.72 5.28
CA MET A 27 7.48 -10.32 5.41
C MET A 27 7.49 -11.52 6.36
N LYS A 28 6.81 -11.41 7.51
CA LYS A 28 6.82 -12.43 8.55
C LYS A 28 5.93 -13.62 8.23
N GLN A 29 4.73 -13.39 7.70
CA GLN A 29 3.66 -14.40 7.58
C GLN A 29 3.15 -14.56 6.13
N MET A 30 3.71 -13.84 5.15
CA MET A 30 3.23 -13.81 3.77
C MET A 30 1.71 -13.50 3.69
N ARG A 31 1.24 -12.59 4.57
CA ARG A 31 -0.18 -12.30 4.72
C ARG A 31 -0.44 -10.85 5.10
N ILE A 32 -1.33 -10.21 4.36
CA ILE A 32 -1.93 -8.93 4.73
C ILE A 32 -3.20 -9.20 5.54
N THR A 33 -3.28 -8.63 6.74
CA THR A 33 -4.42 -8.86 7.65
C THR A 33 -5.64 -8.05 7.23
N ASN A 34 -6.84 -8.64 7.34
CA ASN A 34 -8.08 -7.91 7.06
C ASN A 34 -8.26 -6.70 8.00
N GLN A 35 -7.74 -6.78 9.22
CA GLN A 35 -7.79 -5.67 10.18
C GLN A 35 -7.04 -4.44 9.65
N ALA A 36 -5.84 -4.60 9.11
CA ALA A 36 -5.10 -3.50 8.51
C ALA A 36 -5.86 -2.85 7.35
N VAL A 37 -6.48 -3.67 6.48
CA VAL A 37 -7.31 -3.19 5.36
C VAL A 37 -8.52 -2.41 5.86
N LEU A 38 -9.23 -2.94 6.86
CA LEU A 38 -10.42 -2.27 7.42
C LEU A 38 -10.07 -0.96 8.11
N VAL A 39 -8.99 -0.94 8.91
CA VAL A 39 -8.53 0.30 9.58
C VAL A 39 -8.09 1.33 8.56
N LEU A 40 -7.35 0.94 7.52
CA LEU A 40 -6.96 1.83 6.43
C LEU A 40 -8.19 2.44 5.75
N THR A 41 -9.19 1.62 5.41
CA THR A 41 -10.45 2.10 4.82
C THR A 41 -11.20 3.04 5.76
N ALA A 42 -11.32 2.68 7.04
CA ALA A 42 -12.00 3.50 8.04
C ALA A 42 -11.36 4.88 8.23
N ILE A 43 -10.03 4.95 8.24
CA ILE A 43 -9.29 6.23 8.31
C ILE A 43 -9.65 7.12 7.11
N PHE A 44 -9.68 6.56 5.88
CA PHE A 44 -10.08 7.36 4.74
C PHE A 44 -11.53 7.83 4.83
N VAL A 45 -12.46 6.94 5.18
CA VAL A 45 -13.90 7.27 5.28
C VAL A 45 -14.13 8.37 6.31
N LEU A 46 -13.45 8.32 7.45
CA LEU A 46 -13.62 9.30 8.53
C LEU A 46 -12.89 10.61 8.23
N LEU A 47 -11.60 10.57 7.96
CA LEU A 47 -10.81 11.79 7.75
C LEU A 47 -11.05 12.41 6.38
N GLY A 48 -11.24 11.60 5.35
CA GLY A 48 -11.46 12.09 3.98
C GLY A 48 -12.71 12.97 3.86
N LEU A 49 -13.75 12.67 4.65
CA LEU A 49 -14.98 13.48 4.70
C LEU A 49 -14.72 14.93 5.13
N PHE A 50 -13.73 15.14 6.01
CA PHE A 50 -13.39 16.47 6.53
C PHE A 50 -12.27 17.15 5.74
N LEU A 51 -11.41 16.37 5.08
CA LEU A 51 -10.21 16.87 4.43
C LEU A 51 -10.39 17.15 2.94
N LEU A 52 -11.40 16.57 2.31
CA LEU A 52 -11.62 16.67 0.87
C LEU A 52 -12.96 17.32 0.56
N PRO A 53 -13.06 18.09 -0.55
CA PRO A 53 -14.37 18.49 -1.09
C PRO A 53 -15.25 17.25 -1.31
N PHE A 54 -16.54 17.38 -1.02
CA PHE A 54 -17.46 16.24 -1.03
C PHE A 54 -17.48 15.48 -2.36
N ASP A 55 -17.47 16.19 -3.50
CA ASP A 55 -17.40 15.56 -4.82
C ASP A 55 -16.10 14.75 -4.99
N THR A 56 -14.97 15.33 -4.61
CA THR A 56 -13.66 14.63 -4.63
C THR A 56 -13.68 13.41 -3.73
N TYR A 57 -14.24 13.52 -2.54
CA TYR A 57 -14.38 12.43 -1.60
C TYR A 57 -15.18 11.25 -2.19
N LEU A 58 -16.33 11.53 -2.84
CA LEU A 58 -17.14 10.49 -3.48
C LEU A 58 -16.40 9.81 -4.64
N TRP A 59 -15.71 10.60 -5.49
CA TRP A 59 -14.88 10.03 -6.56
C TRP A 59 -13.74 9.15 -6.03
N ARG A 60 -13.16 9.54 -4.89
CA ARG A 60 -12.13 8.73 -4.23
C ARG A 60 -12.70 7.45 -3.65
N LEU A 61 -13.90 7.46 -3.05
CA LEU A 61 -14.59 6.26 -2.61
C LEU A 61 -14.96 5.34 -3.78
N LEU A 62 -15.35 5.91 -4.92
CA LEU A 62 -15.59 5.11 -6.13
C LEU A 62 -14.32 4.39 -6.57
N SER A 63 -13.14 5.00 -6.44
CA SER A 63 -11.86 4.33 -6.77
C SER A 63 -11.63 3.08 -5.93
N LEU A 64 -12.03 3.07 -4.65
CA LEU A 64 -11.98 1.89 -3.80
C LEU A 64 -12.81 0.74 -4.41
N VAL A 65 -14.05 1.05 -4.80
CA VAL A 65 -14.96 0.04 -5.36
C VAL A 65 -14.40 -0.51 -6.69
N VAL A 66 -13.95 0.37 -7.57
CA VAL A 66 -13.39 -0.01 -8.87
C VAL A 66 -12.15 -0.89 -8.69
N VAL A 67 -11.20 -0.47 -7.85
CA VAL A 67 -9.97 -1.23 -7.61
C VAL A 67 -10.28 -2.56 -6.91
N LEU A 68 -11.29 -2.60 -6.03
CA LEU A 68 -11.72 -3.85 -5.40
C LEU A 68 -12.27 -4.84 -6.44
N VAL A 69 -13.15 -4.38 -7.33
CA VAL A 69 -13.72 -5.22 -8.40
C VAL A 69 -12.62 -5.75 -9.32
N VAL A 70 -11.73 -4.87 -9.78
CA VAL A 70 -10.56 -5.27 -10.59
C VAL A 70 -9.69 -6.27 -9.84
N GLY A 71 -9.42 -6.01 -8.55
CA GLY A 71 -8.64 -6.90 -7.68
C GLY A 71 -9.27 -8.28 -7.52
N ILE A 72 -10.60 -8.37 -7.39
CA ILE A 72 -11.34 -9.65 -7.34
C ILE A 72 -11.16 -10.42 -8.65
N VAL A 73 -11.27 -9.76 -9.80
CA VAL A 73 -11.09 -10.38 -11.11
C VAL A 73 -9.64 -10.89 -11.27
N LEU A 74 -8.65 -10.08 -10.91
CA LEU A 74 -7.23 -10.49 -10.98
C LEU A 74 -6.90 -11.63 -10.01
N ASN A 75 -7.53 -11.63 -8.84
CA ASN A 75 -7.38 -12.73 -7.89
C ASN A 75 -8.02 -14.02 -8.41
N ALA A 76 -9.21 -13.95 -8.99
CA ALA A 76 -9.88 -15.10 -9.62
C ALA A 76 -9.07 -15.66 -10.79
N ALA A 77 -8.37 -14.80 -11.54
CA ALA A 77 -7.44 -15.19 -12.59
C ALA A 77 -6.08 -15.74 -12.08
N GLY A 78 -5.85 -15.75 -10.76
CA GLY A 78 -4.60 -16.23 -10.15
C GLY A 78 -3.40 -15.29 -10.32
N VAL A 79 -3.62 -14.06 -10.80
CA VAL A 79 -2.54 -13.07 -11.07
C VAL A 79 -2.11 -12.34 -9.79
N MET A 80 -3.04 -12.12 -8.84
CA MET A 80 -2.82 -11.32 -7.65
C MET A 80 -3.33 -12.04 -6.38
N GLY A 81 -2.62 -11.88 -5.26
CA GLY A 81 -3.07 -12.36 -3.96
C GLY A 81 -4.33 -11.62 -3.47
N ALA A 82 -5.24 -12.33 -2.79
CA ALA A 82 -6.45 -11.70 -2.24
C ALA A 82 -6.13 -10.60 -1.21
N GLY A 83 -5.04 -10.74 -0.45
CA GLY A 83 -4.57 -9.72 0.49
C GLY A 83 -4.12 -8.46 -0.22
N ASP A 84 -3.33 -8.62 -1.29
CA ASP A 84 -2.81 -7.52 -2.10
C ASP A 84 -3.95 -6.75 -2.78
N ALA A 85 -4.93 -7.46 -3.34
CA ALA A 85 -6.12 -6.88 -3.96
C ALA A 85 -6.93 -6.02 -2.97
N LYS A 86 -7.17 -6.53 -1.76
CA LYS A 86 -7.88 -5.79 -0.70
C LYS A 86 -7.10 -4.57 -0.23
N PHE A 87 -5.78 -4.69 -0.05
CA PHE A 87 -4.95 -3.57 0.35
C PHE A 87 -4.90 -2.50 -0.73
N ALA A 88 -4.71 -2.88 -2.00
CA ALA A 88 -4.73 -1.95 -3.12
C ALA A 88 -6.06 -1.19 -3.21
N ALA A 89 -7.19 -1.87 -3.00
CA ALA A 89 -8.50 -1.26 -2.95
C ALA A 89 -8.64 -0.24 -1.80
N ALA A 90 -8.17 -0.60 -0.59
CA ALA A 90 -8.19 0.31 0.57
C ALA A 90 -7.24 1.50 0.41
N ALA A 91 -6.14 1.33 -0.33
CA ALA A 91 -5.16 2.38 -0.64
C ALA A 91 -5.64 3.33 -1.76
N ALA A 92 -6.45 2.85 -2.69
CA ALA A 92 -6.88 3.61 -3.87
C ALA A 92 -7.50 4.99 -3.56
N PRO A 93 -8.35 5.16 -2.53
CA PRO A 93 -8.93 6.46 -2.20
C PRO A 93 -7.91 7.54 -1.81
N TYR A 94 -6.76 7.15 -1.30
CA TYR A 94 -5.70 8.09 -0.92
C TYR A 94 -5.00 8.70 -2.13
N ILE A 95 -5.09 8.05 -3.31
CA ILE A 95 -4.36 8.43 -4.51
C ILE A 95 -5.17 9.44 -5.33
N ALA A 96 -4.57 10.58 -5.66
CA ALA A 96 -5.17 11.53 -6.59
C ALA A 96 -5.11 11.00 -8.02
N TRP A 97 -6.20 11.16 -8.79
CA TRP A 97 -6.26 10.69 -10.18
C TRP A 97 -5.15 11.29 -11.05
N GLY A 98 -4.79 12.55 -10.81
CA GLY A 98 -3.70 13.23 -11.53
C GLY A 98 -2.31 12.66 -11.23
N ASP A 99 -2.17 11.90 -10.13
CA ASP A 99 -0.90 11.33 -9.68
C ASP A 99 -0.72 9.86 -10.07
N LEU A 100 -1.64 9.27 -10.86
CA LEU A 100 -1.56 7.84 -11.22
C LEU A 100 -0.25 7.49 -11.93
N ARG A 101 0.27 8.36 -12.79
CA ARG A 101 1.58 8.13 -13.45
C ARG A 101 2.70 8.09 -12.44
N LEU A 102 2.73 9.03 -11.51
CA LEU A 102 3.70 9.06 -10.41
C LEU A 102 3.58 7.81 -9.54
N LEU A 103 2.36 7.43 -9.18
CA LEU A 103 2.11 6.22 -8.41
C LEU A 103 2.66 4.97 -9.10
N MET A 104 2.44 4.82 -10.40
CA MET A 104 2.96 3.67 -11.17
C MET A 104 4.49 3.62 -11.17
N VAL A 105 5.15 4.77 -11.39
CA VAL A 105 6.62 4.86 -11.31
C VAL A 105 7.11 4.53 -9.90
N LEU A 106 6.46 5.08 -8.88
CA LEU A 106 6.80 4.85 -7.48
C LEU A 106 6.61 3.38 -7.11
N PHE A 107 5.51 2.76 -7.54
CA PHE A 107 5.26 1.34 -7.31
C PHE A 107 6.30 0.44 -7.98
N MET A 108 6.67 0.73 -9.24
CA MET A 108 7.72 -0.01 -9.92
C MET A 108 9.07 0.12 -9.20
N ALA A 109 9.43 1.34 -8.78
CA ALA A 109 10.66 1.59 -8.04
C ALA A 109 10.69 0.86 -6.70
N THR A 110 9.59 0.95 -5.91
CA THR A 110 9.48 0.28 -4.61
C THR A 110 9.46 -1.24 -4.76
N LEU A 111 8.80 -1.77 -5.79
CA LEU A 111 8.76 -3.20 -6.07
C LEU A 111 10.16 -3.74 -6.39
N LEU A 112 10.92 -3.04 -7.24
CA LEU A 112 12.30 -3.41 -7.56
C LEU A 112 13.21 -3.30 -6.33
N ALA A 113 13.10 -2.20 -5.58
CA ALA A 113 13.88 -2.00 -4.34
C ALA A 113 13.55 -3.08 -3.30
N ALA A 114 12.27 -3.38 -3.07
CA ALA A 114 11.83 -4.42 -2.16
C ALA A 114 12.33 -5.80 -2.60
N ALA A 115 12.25 -6.12 -3.89
CA ALA A 115 12.75 -7.38 -4.43
C ALA A 115 14.28 -7.52 -4.28
N ALA A 116 15.02 -6.45 -4.58
CA ALA A 116 16.48 -6.43 -4.43
C ALA A 116 16.89 -6.55 -2.96
N THR A 117 16.25 -5.77 -2.07
CA THR A 117 16.53 -5.80 -0.62
C THR A 117 16.18 -7.16 -0.03
N HIS A 118 14.99 -7.70 -0.31
CA HIS A 118 14.57 -9.00 0.18
C HIS A 118 15.52 -10.12 -0.27
N ARG A 119 15.91 -10.15 -1.56
CA ARG A 119 16.88 -11.11 -2.06
C ARG A 119 18.26 -10.92 -1.44
N GLY A 120 18.74 -9.67 -1.36
CA GLY A 120 20.01 -9.36 -0.73
C GLY A 120 20.08 -9.85 0.71
N VAL A 121 19.08 -9.51 1.54
CA VAL A 121 19.02 -9.95 2.95
C VAL A 121 18.88 -11.46 3.06
N LYS A 122 18.10 -12.11 2.19
CA LYS A 122 17.91 -13.58 2.21
C LYS A 122 19.23 -14.36 2.10
N TYR A 123 20.20 -13.86 1.36
CA TYR A 123 21.50 -14.52 1.11
C TYR A 123 22.63 -13.97 1.99
N THR A 124 22.36 -13.07 2.93
CA THR A 124 23.35 -12.51 3.84
C THR A 124 23.15 -12.99 5.29
N PRO A 125 24.15 -12.80 6.19
CA PRO A 125 24.00 -13.08 7.62
C PRO A 125 22.86 -12.31 8.30
N LEU A 126 22.38 -11.21 7.70
CA LEU A 126 21.27 -10.40 8.20
C LEU A 126 19.97 -11.21 8.36
N ARG A 127 19.78 -12.27 7.58
CA ARG A 127 18.67 -13.23 7.76
C ARG A 127 18.58 -13.78 9.18
N ARG A 128 19.70 -13.89 9.89
CA ARG A 128 19.76 -14.40 11.26
C ARG A 128 19.05 -13.50 12.28
N LEU A 129 18.80 -12.23 11.94
CA LEU A 129 18.05 -11.31 12.79
C LEU A 129 16.55 -11.63 12.83
N ALA A 130 16.05 -12.34 11.82
CA ALA A 130 14.63 -12.73 11.72
C ALA A 130 14.51 -14.14 11.10
N PRO A 131 15.00 -15.20 11.78
CA PRO A 131 15.14 -16.54 11.19
C PRO A 131 13.79 -17.18 10.85
N ASP A 132 12.72 -16.82 11.58
CA ASP A 132 11.41 -17.47 11.51
C ASP A 132 10.47 -16.83 10.45
N TRP A 133 10.95 -15.88 9.67
CA TRP A 133 10.10 -15.26 8.66
C TRP A 133 9.80 -16.21 7.51
N GLN A 134 8.50 -16.38 7.19
CA GLN A 134 8.04 -17.27 6.12
C GLN A 134 8.54 -16.82 4.75
N SER A 135 8.73 -15.52 4.55
CA SER A 135 9.24 -14.98 3.28
C SER A 135 10.62 -15.52 2.88
N TRP A 136 11.43 -16.00 3.83
CA TRP A 136 12.71 -16.64 3.54
C TRP A 136 12.57 -18.07 2.99
N GLN A 137 11.49 -18.75 3.35
CA GLN A 137 11.24 -20.14 2.95
C GLN A 137 10.53 -20.20 1.60
N GLU A 138 9.73 -19.19 1.30
CA GLU A 138 9.03 -19.11 0.02
C GLU A 138 9.99 -18.80 -1.13
N THR A 139 9.89 -19.62 -2.20
CA THR A 139 10.70 -19.45 -3.41
C THR A 139 9.89 -18.93 -4.59
N LYS A 140 8.57 -19.18 -4.59
CA LYS A 140 7.67 -18.83 -5.70
C LYS A 140 6.90 -17.54 -5.49
N LYS A 141 6.73 -17.10 -4.24
CA LYS A 141 5.96 -15.89 -3.90
C LYS A 141 6.87 -14.83 -3.31
N PHE A 142 6.58 -13.59 -3.65
CA PHE A 142 7.25 -12.39 -3.12
C PHE A 142 6.28 -11.66 -2.17
N PRO A 143 6.74 -11.13 -1.02
CA PRO A 143 5.90 -10.35 -0.11
C PRO A 143 5.53 -8.99 -0.75
N MET A 144 4.40 -8.95 -1.48
CA MET A 144 3.93 -7.76 -2.19
C MET A 144 3.51 -6.64 -1.24
N GLY A 145 3.07 -6.97 -0.02
CA GLY A 145 2.70 -5.98 1.00
C GLY A 145 3.85 -5.07 1.41
N LEU A 146 5.10 -5.53 1.31
CA LEU A 146 6.28 -4.68 1.48
C LEU A 146 6.30 -3.57 0.42
N ALA A 147 6.12 -3.91 -0.86
CA ALA A 147 6.11 -2.93 -1.95
C ALA A 147 4.88 -2.01 -1.89
N LEU A 148 3.68 -2.58 -1.68
CA LEU A 148 2.43 -1.84 -1.62
C LEU A 148 2.40 -0.84 -0.45
N GLY A 149 2.78 -1.28 0.77
CA GLY A 149 2.85 -0.43 1.94
C GLY A 149 3.87 0.69 1.78
N THR A 150 5.07 0.36 1.28
CA THR A 150 6.12 1.36 1.01
C THR A 150 5.66 2.38 -0.04
N THR A 151 4.98 1.93 -1.09
CA THR A 151 4.46 2.83 -2.14
C THR A 151 3.47 3.85 -1.57
N LEU A 152 2.47 3.38 -0.80
CA LEU A 152 1.48 4.27 -0.19
C LEU A 152 2.12 5.24 0.81
N GLY A 153 3.02 4.73 1.67
CA GLY A 153 3.74 5.57 2.62
C GLY A 153 4.56 6.66 1.93
N LEU A 154 5.36 6.30 0.93
CA LEU A 154 6.16 7.26 0.16
C LEU A 154 5.29 8.24 -0.63
N TYR A 155 4.18 7.79 -1.22
CA TYR A 155 3.25 8.67 -1.92
C TYR A 155 2.71 9.75 -0.99
N LEU A 156 2.30 9.42 0.23
CA LEU A 156 1.82 10.39 1.21
C LEU A 156 2.93 11.31 1.73
N ILE A 157 4.15 10.80 1.94
CA ILE A 157 5.31 11.63 2.31
C ILE A 157 5.60 12.65 1.20
N LEU A 158 5.67 12.22 -0.04
CA LEU A 158 5.87 13.12 -1.18
C LEU A 158 4.70 14.09 -1.33
N GLY A 159 3.47 13.64 -1.09
CA GLY A 159 2.29 14.48 -1.07
C GLY A 159 2.35 15.57 0.00
N ALA A 160 2.84 15.25 1.19
CA ALA A 160 3.03 16.22 2.27
C ALA A 160 4.11 17.26 1.96
N LEU A 161 5.14 16.88 1.19
CA LEU A 161 6.26 17.76 0.84
C LEU A 161 6.01 18.58 -0.44
N PHE A 162 5.31 18.02 -1.42
CA PHE A 162 5.19 18.56 -2.78
C PHE A 162 3.74 18.63 -3.28
N GLY A 163 2.76 18.43 -2.42
CA GLY A 163 1.34 18.53 -2.73
C GLY A 163 0.89 19.96 -3.02
N GLY A 164 -0.07 20.12 -3.92
CA GLY A 164 -0.63 21.41 -4.31
C GLY A 164 -1.86 21.81 -3.48
#